data_8f936becb76455420b7aa32d104ac623
#
_entry.id   8f936becb76455420b7aa32d104ac623
#
_cell.length_a   1.000
_cell.length_b   1.000
_cell.length_c   1.000
_cell.angle_alpha   90.00
_cell.angle_beta   90.00
_cell.angle_gamma   90.00
#
_symmetry.space_group_name_H-M   'P 1'
#
loop_
_entity.id
_entity.type
_entity.pdbx_description
1 polymer ?
#
loop_
_entity_poly.entity_id
_entity_poly.type
_entity_poly.pdbx_seq_one_letter_code
_entity_poly.pdbx_strand_id
1 'polypeptide(L)'
;MKKVLNIILSVILCLSVVSPCFAIQSFAETGDETTLKFKDGKFRILVFADPQDDLNPCEETLDLMYASIEAAKPDLVVFTGDNIHGPSPVLYRSKKRVEKAIRQIMEPVTSQNIPFAIVYGNHDDEGKVSKQFQMEVDNSIPGCLDSEGKAMTGCGNDNLPR
;
A
#
# COMPACT_ATOMS: atom_id res chain seq x y z
N MET A 1 -60.05 17.40 -17.43
CA MET A 1 -59.41 16.41 -16.55
C MET A 1 -58.61 15.32 -17.31
N LYS A 2 -59.18 14.61 -18.29
CA LYS A 2 -58.47 13.54 -19.02
C LYS A 2 -57.18 13.99 -19.76
N LYS A 3 -57.19 15.19 -20.38
CA LYS A 3 -56.02 15.72 -21.09
C LYS A 3 -54.85 16.05 -20.16
N VAL A 4 -55.12 16.58 -18.99
CA VAL A 4 -54.07 16.89 -17.98
C VAL A 4 -53.49 15.61 -17.40
N LEU A 5 -54.32 14.59 -17.18
CA LEU A 5 -53.88 13.29 -16.67
C LEU A 5 -52.93 12.60 -17.69
N ASN A 6 -53.24 12.67 -18.97
CA ASN A 6 -52.39 12.09 -20.03
C ASN A 6 -51.04 12.80 -20.18
N ILE A 7 -51.00 14.12 -19.99
CA ILE A 7 -49.74 14.89 -19.98
C ILE A 7 -48.86 14.51 -18.78
N ILE A 8 -49.45 14.38 -17.59
CA ILE A 8 -48.74 13.97 -16.40
C ILE A 8 -48.18 12.54 -16.54
N LEU A 9 -48.99 11.65 -17.10
CA LEU A 9 -48.55 10.25 -17.32
C LEU A 9 -47.44 10.16 -18.36
N SER A 10 -47.47 10.99 -19.43
CA SER A 10 -46.41 11.07 -20.43
C SER A 10 -45.09 11.62 -19.88
N VAL A 11 -45.17 12.63 -19.00
CA VAL A 11 -44.00 13.22 -18.36
C VAL A 11 -43.34 12.22 -17.37
N ILE A 12 -44.17 11.47 -16.62
CA ILE A 12 -43.67 10.43 -15.73
C ILE A 12 -43.01 9.30 -16.52
N LEU A 13 -43.56 8.92 -17.66
CA LEU A 13 -42.99 7.87 -18.52
C LEU A 13 -41.66 8.33 -19.16
N CYS A 14 -41.51 9.60 -19.52
CA CYS A 14 -40.26 10.15 -20.04
C CYS A 14 -39.18 10.29 -18.99
N LEU A 15 -39.56 10.55 -17.73
CA LEU A 15 -38.61 10.64 -16.61
C LEU A 15 -38.09 9.26 -16.15
N SER A 16 -38.82 8.17 -16.43
CA SER A 16 -38.40 6.83 -16.09
C SER A 16 -37.38 6.21 -17.09
N VAL A 17 -37.16 6.86 -18.23
CA VAL A 17 -36.21 6.38 -19.27
C VAL A 17 -34.83 7.01 -19.10
N VAL A 18 -34.70 8.07 -18.30
CA VAL A 18 -33.39 8.57 -17.86
C VAL A 18 -32.98 7.80 -16.58
N SER A 19 -32.83 6.49 -16.70
CA SER A 19 -32.04 5.74 -15.80
C SER A 19 -30.61 6.27 -15.93
N PRO A 20 -30.01 6.85 -14.86
CA PRO A 20 -28.58 7.04 -14.90
C PRO A 20 -28.03 5.64 -15.04
N CYS A 21 -27.48 5.36 -16.22
CA CYS A 21 -26.55 4.28 -16.37
C CYS A 21 -25.37 4.65 -15.46
N PHE A 22 -25.53 4.38 -14.16
CA PHE A 22 -24.38 4.15 -13.32
C PHE A 22 -23.72 2.95 -13.98
N ALA A 23 -22.79 3.25 -14.90
CA ALA A 23 -21.75 2.33 -15.22
C ALA A 23 -21.16 1.98 -13.85
N ILE A 24 -21.59 0.84 -13.31
CA ILE A 24 -20.75 0.07 -12.41
C ILE A 24 -19.53 -0.17 -13.29
N GLN A 25 -18.57 0.75 -13.21
CA GLN A 25 -17.22 0.39 -13.53
C GLN A 25 -16.96 -0.75 -12.55
N SER A 26 -17.18 -1.97 -13.03
CA SER A 26 -16.47 -3.08 -12.51
C SER A 26 -15.02 -2.60 -12.55
N PHE A 27 -14.45 -2.28 -11.40
CA PHE A 27 -13.04 -2.37 -11.22
C PHE A 27 -12.76 -3.82 -11.59
N ALA A 28 -12.50 -4.06 -12.88
CA ALA A 28 -11.69 -5.17 -13.25
C ALA A 28 -10.45 -4.96 -12.39
N GLU A 29 -10.25 -5.85 -11.44
CA GLU A 29 -8.93 -6.17 -10.94
C GLU A 29 -8.11 -6.57 -12.18
N THR A 30 -7.69 -5.58 -12.94
CA THR A 30 -6.46 -5.70 -13.68
C THR A 30 -5.42 -5.64 -12.58
N GLY A 31 -5.14 -6.80 -12.00
CA GLY A 31 -3.86 -7.05 -11.39
C GLY A 31 -2.85 -6.75 -12.47
N ASP A 32 -2.51 -5.49 -12.62
CA ASP A 32 -1.31 -5.08 -13.29
C ASP A 32 -0.20 -5.58 -12.35
N GLU A 33 0.22 -6.84 -12.61
CA GLU A 33 1.42 -7.36 -11.98
C GLU A 33 2.48 -6.33 -12.30
N THR A 34 2.88 -5.56 -11.29
CA THR A 34 3.92 -4.54 -11.43
C THR A 34 5.19 -5.24 -11.86
N THR A 35 5.34 -5.40 -13.16
CA THR A 35 6.47 -6.12 -13.73
C THR A 35 7.68 -5.21 -13.65
N LEU A 36 8.65 -5.59 -12.84
CA LEU A 36 9.92 -4.89 -12.73
C LEU A 36 10.70 -5.03 -14.03
N LYS A 37 11.08 -3.91 -14.64
CA LYS A 37 11.76 -3.90 -15.94
C LYS A 37 12.98 -2.99 -15.93
N PHE A 38 14.03 -3.41 -16.61
CA PHE A 38 15.16 -2.55 -16.90
C PHE A 38 14.72 -1.40 -17.83
N LYS A 39 15.14 -0.18 -17.50
CA LYS A 39 15.01 1.01 -18.34
C LYS A 39 16.41 1.38 -18.85
N ASP A 40 16.61 1.35 -20.16
CA ASP A 40 17.90 1.63 -20.80
C ASP A 40 19.07 0.82 -20.19
N GLY A 41 18.83 -0.45 -19.93
CA GLY A 41 19.82 -1.36 -19.35
C GLY A 41 20.16 -1.09 -17.89
N LYS A 42 19.38 -0.24 -17.19
CA LYS A 42 19.57 0.11 -15.79
C LYS A 42 18.32 -0.23 -14.97
N PHE A 43 18.55 -0.64 -13.74
CA PHE A 43 17.52 -0.85 -12.72
C PHE A 43 18.08 -0.38 -11.38
N ARG A 44 17.41 0.59 -10.75
CA ARG A 44 17.88 1.19 -9.51
C ARG A 44 17.06 0.66 -8.35
N ILE A 45 17.75 0.14 -7.36
CA ILE A 45 17.17 -0.29 -6.11
C ILE A 45 17.65 0.66 -5.02
N LEU A 46 16.71 1.28 -4.30
CA LEU A 46 17.02 2.01 -3.09
C LEU A 46 16.68 1.11 -1.90
N VAL A 47 17.60 1.02 -0.96
CA VAL A 47 17.44 0.19 0.24
C VAL A 47 17.31 1.10 1.45
N PHE A 48 16.25 0.92 2.21
CA PHE A 48 16.09 1.50 3.54
C PHE A 48 16.29 0.41 4.59
N ALA A 49 17.24 0.62 5.48
CA ALA A 49 17.50 -0.24 6.62
C ALA A 49 17.13 0.50 7.90
N ASP A 50 16.52 -0.21 8.81
CA ASP A 50 16.30 0.26 10.19
C ASP A 50 15.66 1.66 10.28
N PRO A 51 14.53 1.94 9.61
CA PRO A 51 13.80 3.19 9.86
C PRO A 51 13.39 3.31 11.32
N GLN A 52 13.01 2.21 11.92
CA GLN A 52 12.85 1.93 13.35
C GLN A 52 12.14 3.06 14.12
N ASP A 53 11.12 3.62 13.52
CA ASP A 53 10.40 4.76 14.07
C ASP A 53 9.11 4.35 14.81
N ASP A 54 8.54 5.28 15.58
CA ASP A 54 7.38 5.05 16.44
C ASP A 54 6.06 5.42 15.73
N LEU A 55 4.97 5.49 16.48
CA LEU A 55 3.60 5.82 16.01
C LEU A 55 3.52 7.12 15.20
N ASN A 56 4.37 8.06 15.48
CA ASN A 56 4.53 9.28 14.70
C ASN A 56 6.01 9.36 14.32
N PRO A 57 6.33 8.94 13.10
CA PRO A 57 7.71 8.97 12.65
C PRO A 57 8.34 10.35 12.77
N CYS A 58 9.63 10.37 13.06
CA CYS A 58 10.41 11.59 13.13
C CYS A 58 10.40 12.29 11.76
N GLU A 59 10.21 13.60 11.76
CA GLU A 59 10.16 14.38 10.52
C GLU A 59 11.47 14.23 9.73
N GLU A 60 12.59 14.19 10.43
CA GLU A 60 13.91 14.01 9.83
C GLU A 60 14.08 12.64 9.16
N THR A 61 13.46 11.58 9.71
CA THR A 61 13.44 10.26 9.07
C THR A 61 12.70 10.31 7.75
N LEU A 62 11.51 10.90 7.74
CA LEU A 62 10.69 11.01 6.52
C LEU A 62 11.37 11.91 5.48
N ASP A 63 11.92 13.05 5.89
CA ASP A 63 12.65 13.97 5.03
C ASP A 63 13.86 13.31 4.37
N LEU A 64 14.62 12.52 5.14
CA LEU A 64 15.74 11.74 4.60
C LEU A 64 15.27 10.73 3.56
N MET A 65 14.15 10.05 3.82
CA MET A 65 13.59 9.07 2.88
C MET A 65 13.13 9.77 1.59
N TYR A 66 12.43 10.88 1.67
CA TYR A 66 12.03 11.67 0.51
C TYR A 66 13.23 12.16 -0.29
N ALA A 67 14.23 12.75 0.37
CA ALA A 67 15.45 13.24 -0.29
C ALA A 67 16.23 12.10 -0.97
N SER A 68 16.28 10.93 -0.34
CA SER A 68 16.93 9.74 -0.89
C SER A 68 16.23 9.24 -2.16
N ILE A 69 14.89 9.21 -2.15
CA ILE A 69 14.07 8.82 -3.30
C ILE A 69 14.26 9.81 -4.44
N GLU A 70 14.22 11.11 -4.16
CA GLU A 70 14.41 12.15 -5.16
C GLU A 70 15.80 12.06 -5.82
N ALA A 71 16.82 11.82 -5.01
CA ALA A 71 18.22 11.70 -5.50
C ALA A 71 18.45 10.41 -6.31
N ALA A 72 17.95 9.28 -5.82
CA ALA A 72 18.18 7.97 -6.44
C ALA A 72 17.26 7.72 -7.65
N LYS A 73 16.03 8.24 -7.63
CA LYS A 73 14.97 7.93 -8.60
C LYS A 73 14.86 6.42 -8.82
N PRO A 74 14.54 5.65 -7.77
CA PRO A 74 14.58 4.20 -7.82
C PRO A 74 13.46 3.62 -8.67
N ASP A 75 13.71 2.44 -9.24
CA ASP A 75 12.70 1.61 -9.89
C ASP A 75 12.05 0.64 -8.89
N LEU A 76 12.70 0.42 -7.74
CA LEU A 76 12.25 -0.40 -6.62
C LEU A 76 12.82 0.14 -5.32
N VAL A 77 12.01 0.11 -4.27
CA VAL A 77 12.49 0.32 -2.89
C VAL A 77 12.44 -1.01 -2.13
N VAL A 78 13.46 -1.28 -1.32
CA VAL A 78 13.50 -2.47 -0.45
C VAL A 78 13.72 -2.01 0.98
N PHE A 79 12.83 -2.44 1.87
CA PHE A 79 12.99 -2.29 3.31
C PHE A 79 13.60 -3.58 3.87
N THR A 80 14.71 -3.46 4.61
CA THR A 80 15.49 -4.62 5.06
C THR A 80 15.25 -5.01 6.51
N GLY A 81 14.15 -4.54 7.08
CA GLY A 81 13.72 -4.90 8.41
C GLY A 81 13.91 -3.78 9.44
N ASP A 82 13.46 -4.08 10.66
CA ASP A 82 13.37 -3.12 11.76
C ASP A 82 12.63 -1.84 11.33
N ASN A 83 11.49 -2.05 10.69
CA ASN A 83 10.74 -0.97 10.03
C ASN A 83 10.01 -0.09 11.05
N ILE A 84 9.57 -0.67 12.16
CA ILE A 84 8.94 0.03 13.28
C ILE A 84 9.70 -0.25 14.58
N HIS A 85 9.62 0.68 15.52
CA HIS A 85 10.30 0.53 16.82
C HIS A 85 9.63 -0.55 17.67
N GLY A 86 10.15 -1.77 17.58
CA GLY A 86 9.66 -2.96 18.29
C GLY A 86 9.38 -2.72 19.78
N PRO A 87 10.30 -2.21 20.60
CA PRO A 87 10.09 -2.00 22.02
C PRO A 87 9.14 -0.85 22.42
N SER A 88 8.50 -0.17 21.46
CA SER A 88 7.66 0.98 21.79
C SER A 88 6.45 0.62 22.65
N PRO A 89 6.32 1.15 23.87
CA PRO A 89 5.16 0.92 24.71
C PRO A 89 3.89 1.56 24.14
N VAL A 90 4.01 2.43 23.15
CA VAL A 90 2.90 3.13 22.51
C VAL A 90 2.32 2.26 21.41
N LEU A 91 3.16 1.66 20.56
CA LEU A 91 2.73 0.79 19.45
C LEU A 91 2.05 -0.48 19.97
N TYR A 92 2.56 -1.09 21.05
CA TYR A 92 2.04 -2.35 21.60
C TYR A 92 0.59 -2.32 22.08
N ARG A 93 -0.01 -1.16 22.19
CA ARG A 93 -1.35 -1.03 22.75
C ARG A 93 -2.46 -1.43 21.78
N SER A 94 -2.23 -1.42 20.48
CA SER A 94 -3.24 -1.87 19.52
C SER A 94 -2.67 -2.12 18.12
N LYS A 95 -3.22 -3.12 17.44
CA LYS A 95 -2.93 -3.40 16.03
C LYS A 95 -3.13 -2.17 15.15
N LYS A 96 -4.17 -1.37 15.42
CA LYS A 96 -4.45 -0.12 14.67
C LYS A 96 -3.32 0.91 14.76
N ARG A 97 -2.59 0.96 15.86
CA ARG A 97 -1.43 1.85 16.00
C ARG A 97 -0.25 1.35 15.20
N VAL A 98 -0.01 0.05 15.24
CA VAL A 98 1.03 -0.59 14.43
C VAL A 98 0.75 -0.37 12.93
N GLU A 99 -0.48 -0.64 12.48
CA GLU A 99 -0.89 -0.35 11.12
C GLU A 99 -0.66 1.12 10.73
N LYS A 100 -1.02 2.06 11.61
CA LYS A 100 -0.78 3.48 11.36
C LYS A 100 0.71 3.78 11.20
N ALA A 101 1.56 3.26 12.06
CA ALA A 101 3.01 3.47 12.01
C ALA A 101 3.60 2.93 10.71
N ILE A 102 3.23 1.70 10.34
CA ILE A 102 3.65 1.07 9.08
C ILE A 102 3.28 1.97 7.90
N ARG A 103 2.01 2.38 7.79
CA ARG A 103 1.56 3.22 6.67
C ARG A 103 2.28 4.57 6.62
N GLN A 104 2.65 5.14 7.75
CA GLN A 104 3.38 6.41 7.80
C GLN A 104 4.85 6.25 7.36
N ILE A 105 5.53 5.17 7.75
CA ILE A 105 6.90 4.88 7.28
C ILE A 105 6.91 4.56 5.78
N MET A 106 5.87 3.91 5.25
CA MET A 106 5.78 3.61 3.81
C MET A 106 5.33 4.80 2.96
N GLU A 107 4.81 5.86 3.58
CA GLU A 107 4.23 7.01 2.87
C GLU A 107 5.19 7.67 1.86
N PRO A 108 6.49 7.89 2.15
CA PRO A 108 7.42 8.47 1.18
C PRO A 108 7.53 7.68 -0.13
N VAL A 109 7.34 6.37 -0.07
CA VAL A 109 7.42 5.47 -1.23
C VAL A 109 6.06 5.39 -1.94
N THR A 110 4.99 5.19 -1.18
CA THR A 110 3.64 4.99 -1.71
C THR A 110 3.06 6.25 -2.35
N SER A 111 3.35 7.43 -1.79
CA SER A 111 2.92 8.72 -2.38
C SER A 111 3.50 8.99 -3.76
N GLN A 112 4.62 8.36 -4.09
CA GLN A 112 5.28 8.46 -5.38
C GLN A 112 4.98 7.28 -6.32
N ASN A 113 4.11 6.35 -5.90
CA ASN A 113 3.74 5.14 -6.64
C ASN A 113 4.95 4.28 -7.03
N ILE A 114 5.96 4.19 -6.16
CA ILE A 114 7.13 3.36 -6.39
C ILE A 114 6.84 1.97 -5.84
N PRO A 115 7.09 0.89 -6.61
CA PRO A 115 6.96 -0.46 -6.09
C PRO A 115 7.98 -0.72 -4.98
N PHE A 116 7.59 -1.51 -3.99
CA PHE A 116 8.46 -1.82 -2.87
C PHE A 116 8.28 -3.26 -2.37
N ALA A 117 9.33 -3.76 -1.73
CA ALA A 117 9.36 -5.04 -1.06
C ALA A 117 9.87 -4.87 0.38
N ILE A 118 9.45 -5.75 1.27
CA ILE A 118 9.76 -5.68 2.70
C ILE A 118 10.32 -7.01 3.18
N VAL A 119 11.33 -6.95 4.04
CA VAL A 119 11.69 -8.06 4.92
C VAL A 119 11.61 -7.59 6.37
N TYR A 120 11.52 -8.51 7.31
CA TYR A 120 11.37 -8.22 8.73
C TYR A 120 12.65 -8.50 9.49
N GLY A 121 13.08 -7.54 10.29
CA GLY A 121 14.22 -7.61 11.18
C GLY A 121 13.89 -8.27 12.52
N ASN A 122 14.81 -8.17 13.46
CA ASN A 122 14.65 -8.77 14.78
C ASN A 122 13.77 -7.93 15.72
N HIS A 123 13.65 -6.63 15.48
CA HIS A 123 12.81 -5.75 16.30
C HIS A 123 11.34 -5.72 15.86
N ASP A 124 11.02 -6.16 14.66
CA ASP A 124 9.65 -6.12 14.13
C ASP A 124 8.69 -7.06 14.89
N ASP A 125 9.16 -8.08 15.60
CA ASP A 125 8.35 -8.99 16.42
C ASP A 125 8.54 -8.89 17.93
N GLU A 126 9.34 -7.95 18.41
CA GLU A 126 9.50 -7.69 19.84
C GLU A 126 8.23 -7.13 20.50
N GLY A 127 7.30 -6.62 19.68
CA GLY A 127 5.99 -6.19 20.10
C GLY A 127 5.00 -7.31 20.32
N LYS A 128 3.79 -6.93 20.75
CA LYS A 128 2.64 -7.85 20.86
C LYS A 128 1.96 -8.11 19.51
N VAL A 129 2.54 -7.63 18.43
CA VAL A 129 2.01 -7.74 17.08
C VAL A 129 2.98 -8.56 16.23
N SER A 130 2.49 -9.65 15.70
CA SER A 130 3.31 -10.59 14.94
C SER A 130 3.74 -10.01 13.59
N LYS A 131 4.87 -10.49 13.06
CA LYS A 131 5.30 -10.21 11.67
C LYS A 131 4.22 -10.59 10.65
N GLN A 132 3.47 -11.65 10.92
CA GLN A 132 2.33 -12.04 10.07
C GLN A 132 1.28 -10.92 9.94
N PHE A 133 0.91 -10.28 11.04
CA PHE A 133 -0.02 -9.15 10.99
C PHE A 133 0.58 -7.95 10.24
N GLN A 134 1.88 -7.68 10.44
CA GLN A 134 2.55 -6.60 9.72
C GLN A 134 2.55 -6.88 8.22
N MET A 135 2.85 -8.10 7.80
CA MET A 135 2.79 -8.55 6.41
C MET A 135 1.38 -8.41 5.81
N GLU A 136 0.32 -8.71 6.57
CA GLU A 136 -1.06 -8.48 6.14
C GLU A 136 -1.33 -6.98 5.88
N VAL A 137 -0.76 -6.11 6.71
CA VAL A 137 -0.85 -4.66 6.53
C VAL A 137 -0.08 -4.23 5.29
N ASP A 138 1.18 -4.66 5.16
CA ASP A 138 2.05 -4.31 4.04
C ASP A 138 1.45 -4.73 2.70
N ASN A 139 0.94 -5.95 2.61
CA ASN A 139 0.26 -6.47 1.42
C ASN A 139 -1.04 -5.72 1.08
N SER A 140 -1.62 -5.01 2.04
CA SER A 140 -2.77 -4.13 1.80
C SER A 140 -2.38 -2.76 1.24
N ILE A 141 -1.09 -2.44 1.17
CA ILE A 141 -0.58 -1.15 0.70
C ILE A 141 -0.31 -1.25 -0.81
N PRO A 142 -0.89 -0.37 -1.63
CA PRO A 142 -0.62 -0.37 -3.06
C PRO A 142 0.87 -0.23 -3.38
N GLY A 143 1.36 -1.08 -4.28
CA GLY A 143 2.77 -1.10 -4.69
C GLY A 143 3.64 -2.06 -3.89
N CYS A 144 3.12 -2.69 -2.83
CA CYS A 144 3.80 -3.79 -2.16
C CYS A 144 3.89 -5.00 -3.11
N LEU A 145 5.09 -5.54 -3.25
CA LEU A 145 5.37 -6.69 -4.13
C LEU A 145 5.48 -8.01 -3.38
N ASP A 146 5.36 -7.96 -2.06
CA ASP A 146 5.47 -9.16 -1.25
C ASP A 146 4.27 -10.07 -1.49
N SER A 147 4.53 -11.33 -1.73
CA SER A 147 3.53 -12.39 -1.77
C SER A 147 3.96 -13.53 -0.85
N GLU A 148 3.01 -14.26 -0.26
CA GLU A 148 3.35 -15.49 0.45
C GLU A 148 3.85 -16.52 -0.54
N GLY A 149 5.16 -16.70 -0.62
CA GLY A 149 5.77 -17.82 -1.34
C GLY A 149 5.30 -19.14 -0.74
N LYS A 150 4.42 -19.87 -1.42
CA LYS A 150 3.79 -21.11 -0.95
C LYS A 150 4.75 -22.24 -0.56
N ALA A 151 6.06 -22.07 -0.80
CA ALA A 151 7.07 -23.10 -0.62
C ALA A 151 8.09 -22.80 0.48
N MET A 152 8.08 -21.63 1.10
CA MET A 152 9.07 -21.24 2.09
C MET A 152 8.42 -20.94 3.44
N THR A 153 9.10 -21.30 4.52
CA THR A 153 8.65 -21.00 5.88
C THR A 153 9.13 -19.63 6.31
N GLY A 154 8.26 -18.86 6.97
CA GLY A 154 8.55 -17.51 7.46
C GLY A 154 7.69 -16.44 6.77
N CYS A 155 7.78 -15.19 7.25
CA CYS A 155 7.09 -14.04 6.69
C CYS A 155 8.03 -13.27 5.73
N GLY A 156 7.51 -12.80 4.58
CA GLY A 156 8.28 -11.98 3.66
C GLY A 156 9.33 -12.74 2.85
N ASN A 157 9.12 -14.03 2.61
CA ASN A 157 10.00 -14.82 1.75
C ASN A 157 9.43 -14.88 0.33
N ASP A 158 9.99 -14.08 -0.56
CA ASP A 158 9.45 -13.95 -1.91
C ASP A 158 10.49 -13.91 -3.02
N ASN A 159 10.03 -14.29 -4.22
CA ASN A 159 10.76 -14.03 -5.47
C ASN A 159 9.97 -12.99 -6.26
N LEU A 160 10.54 -11.83 -6.44
CA LEU A 160 9.90 -10.77 -7.23
C LEU A 160 9.79 -11.19 -8.71
N PRO A 161 8.64 -11.02 -9.36
CA PRO A 161 8.45 -11.33 -10.75
C PRO A 161 9.34 -10.43 -11.62
N ARG A 162 9.88 -11.02 -12.69
CA ARG A 162 10.72 -10.33 -13.69
C ARG A 162 9.91 -9.94 -14.90
#